data_28a4be1f3d08fa9c50d19ef1c5a4e104
#
_entry.id   28a4be1f3d08fa9c50d19ef1c5a4e104
#
_cell.length_a   1.000
_cell.length_b   1.000
_cell.length_c   1.000
_cell.angle_alpha   90.00
_cell.angle_beta   90.00
_cell.angle_gamma   90.00
#
_symmetry.space_group_name_H-M   'P 1'
#
loop_
_entity.id
_entity.type
_entity.pdbx_description
1 polymer ?
#
loop_
_entity_poly.entity_id
_entity_poly.type
_entity_poly.pdbx_seq_one_letter_code
_entity_poly.pdbx_strand_id
1 'polypeptide(L)'
;MSLDDLKYVKVKTHPTARNQAVSTQPLLAGSIILSNQAFATVLFENQKGRRCDHCLVLSETLRKCSGCASCCYCDANCQTRHWPSHKKLCKRWNSFASSNEFQALPPHERLDCVLLSYFASPLSADDQLAIFKSLLPGPTHHSPPPTCTPVDGADGLYDRFGNNNFTIHSHLNSFAHGIFPLASRLFNHSCTPNAAARYKLVRGQAVTMEVVALRDIAEGEEICIPYLDPALLQTRQQIFQLTYGFQCTCISCEGLKSVGPIPDVPQDPARFAALEYRLRTFIGVDDLEHCVLRTKPITQSLPSEIRCFLKEDYIEHLSGVFSQSSHDGPYDRALDSGTTLLAMYLLIYPENYPQIGMHALELAKTAWNASMPMNDIVRRQHAMAQVRACLSVSRRILGLYGPEGDGGGPLAEITTLQQLVDQEG
;
A
#
# COMPACT_ATOMS: atom_id res chain seq x y z
N MET A 1 24.13 -4.04 2.42
CA MET A 1 23.73 -4.07 3.85
C MET A 1 23.51 -5.52 4.20
N SER A 2 24.32 -6.06 5.09
CA SER A 2 24.20 -7.44 5.59
C SER A 2 23.13 -7.52 6.69
N LEU A 3 22.72 -8.75 7.05
CA LEU A 3 21.82 -8.96 8.20
C LEU A 3 22.43 -8.49 9.52
N ASP A 4 23.76 -8.42 9.59
CA ASP A 4 24.50 -8.00 10.78
C ASP A 4 24.53 -6.47 10.96
N ASP A 5 24.20 -5.72 9.91
CA ASP A 5 24.16 -4.25 9.95
C ASP A 5 22.80 -3.66 10.42
N LEU A 6 21.86 -4.54 10.83
CA LEU A 6 20.51 -4.13 11.21
C LEU A 6 20.49 -3.55 12.63
N LYS A 7 20.25 -2.23 12.74
CA LYS A 7 20.27 -1.50 14.02
C LYS A 7 19.09 -1.85 14.92
N TYR A 8 17.91 -1.97 14.34
CA TYR A 8 16.62 -2.05 15.07
C TYR A 8 15.98 -3.43 15.02
N VAL A 9 16.58 -4.38 14.29
CA VAL A 9 15.97 -5.67 13.98
C VAL A 9 16.93 -6.80 14.30
N LYS A 10 16.42 -7.81 14.99
CA LYS A 10 17.10 -9.10 15.19
C LYS A 10 16.24 -10.23 14.60
N VAL A 11 16.89 -11.09 13.84
CA VAL A 11 16.21 -12.29 13.27
C VAL A 11 16.19 -13.40 14.32
N LYS A 12 15.01 -13.98 14.56
CA LYS A 12 14.80 -15.15 15.43
C LYS A 12 14.09 -16.26 14.65
N THR A 13 14.17 -17.48 15.14
CA THR A 13 13.34 -18.59 14.65
C THR A 13 11.86 -18.31 14.94
N HIS A 14 10.98 -18.71 14.01
CA HIS A 14 9.54 -18.60 14.19
C HIS A 14 8.90 -20.00 14.25
N PRO A 15 7.84 -20.23 15.04
CA PRO A 15 7.24 -21.57 15.19
C PRO A 15 6.70 -22.17 13.88
N THR A 16 6.15 -21.35 12.99
CA THR A 16 5.49 -21.80 11.76
C THR A 16 6.06 -21.15 10.50
N ALA A 17 6.60 -19.92 10.58
CA ALA A 17 7.33 -19.27 9.50
C ALA A 17 8.83 -19.62 9.60
N ARG A 18 9.60 -19.30 8.55
CA ARG A 18 11.04 -19.57 8.53
C ARG A 18 11.79 -18.78 9.61
N ASN A 19 11.45 -17.52 9.79
CA ASN A 19 12.04 -16.60 10.77
C ASN A 19 11.02 -15.52 11.13
N GLN A 20 11.37 -14.75 12.17
CA GLN A 20 10.70 -13.52 12.56
C GLN A 20 11.72 -12.41 12.78
N ALA A 21 11.39 -11.20 12.34
CA ALA A 21 12.12 -10.00 12.63
C ALA A 21 11.56 -9.39 13.91
N VAL A 22 12.34 -9.34 14.98
CA VAL A 22 11.91 -8.74 16.25
C VAL A 22 12.68 -7.45 16.51
N SER A 23 12.04 -6.49 17.18
CA SER A 23 12.69 -5.25 17.59
C SER A 23 13.78 -5.52 18.63
N THR A 24 14.92 -4.82 18.51
CA THR A 24 16.03 -4.90 19.46
C THR A 24 15.90 -3.92 20.63
N GLN A 25 14.99 -2.97 20.54
CA GLN A 25 14.69 -1.92 21.52
C GLN A 25 13.29 -1.39 21.31
N PRO A 26 12.68 -0.67 22.26
CA PRO A 26 11.41 0.03 22.03
C PRO A 26 11.53 1.00 20.86
N LEU A 27 10.56 0.97 19.93
CA LEU A 27 10.46 1.87 18.78
C LEU A 27 9.17 2.67 18.90
N LEU A 28 9.29 3.97 18.76
CA LEU A 28 8.11 4.84 18.71
C LEU A 28 7.44 4.80 17.34
N ALA A 29 6.14 5.04 17.30
CA ALA A 29 5.40 5.28 16.07
C ALA A 29 6.10 6.33 15.18
N GLY A 30 6.18 6.09 13.87
CA GLY A 30 6.93 6.91 12.92
C GLY A 30 8.42 6.59 12.79
N SER A 31 8.98 5.70 13.64
CA SER A 31 10.38 5.27 13.53
C SER A 31 10.62 4.54 12.21
N ILE A 32 11.70 4.88 11.50
CA ILE A 32 12.16 4.14 10.32
C ILE A 32 12.94 2.92 10.79
N ILE A 33 12.38 1.74 10.57
CA ILE A 33 12.92 0.45 11.02
C ILE A 33 13.99 -0.05 10.04
N LEU A 34 13.69 0.05 8.75
CA LEU A 34 14.55 -0.38 7.64
C LEU A 34 14.49 0.66 6.53
N SER A 35 15.63 0.96 5.91
CA SER A 35 15.71 1.75 4.68
C SER A 35 16.65 1.03 3.72
N ASN A 36 16.12 0.57 2.56
CA ASN A 36 16.92 -0.13 1.56
C ASN A 36 16.48 0.20 0.14
N GLN A 37 17.44 0.21 -0.78
CA GLN A 37 17.17 0.45 -2.20
C GLN A 37 16.60 -0.79 -2.87
N ALA A 38 15.76 -0.57 -3.89
CA ALA A 38 15.28 -1.64 -4.74
C ALA A 38 16.44 -2.34 -5.46
N PHE A 39 16.40 -3.67 -5.49
CA PHE A 39 17.31 -4.47 -6.32
C PHE A 39 16.92 -4.40 -7.80
N ALA A 40 15.62 -4.44 -8.08
CA ALA A 40 15.06 -4.27 -9.42
C ALA A 40 13.66 -3.64 -9.31
N THR A 41 13.27 -2.88 -10.33
CA THR A 41 11.93 -2.28 -10.43
C THR A 41 11.39 -2.39 -11.84
N VAL A 42 10.06 -2.47 -11.98
CA VAL A 42 9.37 -2.43 -13.27
C VAL A 42 8.11 -1.58 -13.17
N LEU A 43 7.94 -0.64 -14.10
CA LEU A 43 6.74 0.20 -14.21
C LEU A 43 5.56 -0.62 -14.76
N PHE A 44 4.35 -0.33 -14.27
CA PHE A 44 3.13 -0.80 -14.91
C PHE A 44 3.02 -0.22 -16.32
N GLU A 45 2.36 -0.93 -17.23
CA GLU A 45 2.25 -0.53 -18.64
C GLU A 45 1.69 0.89 -18.83
N ASN A 46 0.65 1.25 -18.06
CA ASN A 46 0.02 2.57 -18.11
C ASN A 46 0.89 3.70 -17.55
N GLN A 47 2.02 3.38 -16.93
CA GLN A 47 2.99 4.34 -16.38
C GLN A 47 4.21 4.53 -17.27
N LYS A 48 4.38 3.68 -18.28
CA LYS A 48 5.45 3.81 -19.26
C LYS A 48 5.35 5.16 -20.01
N GLY A 49 6.48 5.86 -20.12
CA GLY A 49 6.52 7.18 -20.74
C GLY A 49 6.03 8.34 -19.88
N ARG A 50 5.43 8.07 -18.71
CA ARG A 50 5.04 9.07 -17.70
C ARG A 50 6.04 9.14 -16.55
N ARG A 51 6.66 8.01 -16.22
CA ARG A 51 7.65 7.85 -15.16
C ARG A 51 9.00 7.40 -15.73
N CYS A 52 10.07 7.79 -15.06
CA CYS A 52 11.43 7.37 -15.40
C CYS A 52 11.62 5.87 -15.09
N ASP A 53 12.13 5.08 -16.02
CA ASP A 53 12.37 3.64 -15.82
C ASP A 53 13.52 3.33 -14.81
N HIS A 54 14.26 4.34 -14.33
CA HIS A 54 15.28 4.18 -13.30
C HIS A 54 14.82 4.63 -11.91
N CYS A 55 14.47 5.91 -11.78
CA CYS A 55 14.15 6.50 -10.48
C CYS A 55 12.65 6.55 -10.17
N LEU A 56 11.80 6.13 -11.11
CA LEU A 56 10.34 6.07 -11.06
C LEU A 56 9.64 7.42 -10.82
N VAL A 57 10.36 8.52 -10.77
CA VAL A 57 9.82 9.88 -10.62
C VAL A 57 8.91 10.21 -11.81
N LEU A 58 7.75 10.79 -11.53
CA LEU A 58 6.84 11.35 -12.53
C LEU A 58 7.51 12.55 -13.23
N SER A 59 7.46 12.62 -14.57
CA SER A 59 8.07 13.72 -15.32
C SER A 59 7.42 13.87 -16.70
N GLU A 60 7.17 15.09 -17.09
CA GLU A 60 6.65 15.44 -18.43
C GLU A 60 7.74 15.50 -19.51
N THR A 61 9.01 15.53 -19.10
CA THR A 61 10.16 15.78 -20.00
C THR A 61 11.09 14.58 -20.12
N LEU A 62 10.54 13.36 -20.13
CA LEU A 62 11.32 12.13 -20.24
C LEU A 62 11.96 11.97 -21.62
N ARG A 63 13.18 11.43 -21.66
CA ARG A 63 13.93 11.11 -22.87
C ARG A 63 13.91 9.61 -23.12
N LYS A 64 13.51 9.21 -24.32
CA LYS A 64 13.51 7.81 -24.75
C LYS A 64 14.93 7.28 -24.91
N CYS A 65 15.13 6.01 -24.55
CA CYS A 65 16.36 5.30 -24.88
C CYS A 65 16.54 5.24 -26.40
N SER A 66 17.67 5.71 -26.92
CA SER A 66 17.95 5.69 -28.36
C SER A 66 18.05 4.28 -28.97
N GLY A 67 18.33 3.27 -28.13
CA GLY A 67 18.48 1.88 -28.59
C GLY A 67 17.16 1.11 -28.73
N CYS A 68 16.21 1.29 -27.78
CA CYS A 68 14.94 0.55 -27.78
C CYS A 68 13.69 1.42 -27.89
N ALA A 69 13.79 2.73 -27.67
CA ALA A 69 12.68 3.69 -27.62
C ALA A 69 11.57 3.37 -26.58
N SER A 70 11.67 2.27 -25.84
CA SER A 70 10.64 1.77 -24.90
C SER A 70 10.91 2.18 -23.46
N CYS A 71 12.17 2.37 -23.06
CA CYS A 71 12.51 2.91 -21.75
C CYS A 71 12.68 4.41 -21.81
N CYS A 72 12.20 5.12 -20.80
CA CYS A 72 12.23 6.58 -20.70
C CYS A 72 12.97 7.02 -19.43
N TYR A 73 13.76 8.10 -19.53
CA TYR A 73 14.62 8.57 -18.44
C TYR A 73 14.51 10.09 -18.25
N CYS A 74 14.68 10.54 -17.02
CA CYS A 74 14.75 11.98 -16.73
C CYS A 74 15.89 12.67 -17.49
N ASP A 75 17.04 11.98 -17.59
CA ASP A 75 18.28 12.49 -18.20
C ASP A 75 19.28 11.34 -18.46
N ALA A 76 20.47 11.70 -18.95
CA ALA A 76 21.56 10.77 -19.21
C ALA A 76 22.07 10.07 -17.93
N ASN A 77 22.01 10.73 -16.76
CA ASN A 77 22.45 10.12 -15.51
C ASN A 77 21.51 8.95 -15.12
N CYS A 78 20.20 9.13 -15.19
CA CYS A 78 19.23 8.04 -14.97
C CYS A 78 19.46 6.89 -15.96
N GLN A 79 19.69 7.19 -17.24
CA GLN A 79 19.97 6.15 -18.24
C GLN A 79 21.28 5.41 -17.95
N THR A 80 22.34 6.11 -17.59
CA THR A 80 23.65 5.51 -17.27
C THR A 80 23.55 4.60 -16.06
N ARG A 81 22.84 5.04 -15.02
CA ARG A 81 22.65 4.22 -13.80
C ARG A 81 21.80 2.99 -14.06
N HIS A 82 20.81 3.06 -14.95
CA HIS A 82 20.00 1.90 -15.32
C HIS A 82 20.69 0.99 -16.35
N TRP A 83 21.68 1.50 -17.08
CA TRP A 83 22.33 0.79 -18.18
C TRP A 83 22.87 -0.60 -17.85
N PRO A 84 23.51 -0.85 -16.69
CA PRO A 84 23.97 -2.18 -16.34
C PRO A 84 22.88 -3.24 -16.41
N SER A 85 21.66 -2.94 -15.95
CA SER A 85 20.51 -3.85 -16.00
C SER A 85 19.84 -3.83 -17.38
N HIS A 86 19.70 -2.63 -18.00
CA HIS A 86 18.96 -2.46 -19.25
C HIS A 86 19.68 -2.94 -20.50
N LYS A 87 21.02 -2.85 -20.57
CA LYS A 87 21.79 -3.06 -21.82
C LYS A 87 21.54 -4.40 -22.51
N LYS A 88 21.31 -5.48 -21.76
CA LYS A 88 21.07 -6.80 -22.31
C LYS A 88 19.71 -6.93 -22.96
N LEU A 89 18.73 -6.26 -22.41
CA LEU A 89 17.36 -6.25 -22.91
C LEU A 89 17.16 -5.20 -24.00
N CYS A 90 17.91 -4.12 -24.00
CA CYS A 90 17.72 -2.93 -24.83
C CYS A 90 17.46 -3.24 -26.31
N LYS A 91 18.33 -4.02 -26.96
CA LYS A 91 18.19 -4.35 -28.39
C LYS A 91 17.09 -5.41 -28.66
N ARG A 92 16.75 -6.21 -27.66
CA ARG A 92 15.78 -7.30 -27.80
C ARG A 92 14.37 -6.90 -27.33
N TRP A 93 14.25 -5.77 -26.65
CA TRP A 93 13.00 -5.37 -26.01
C TRP A 93 11.83 -5.30 -26.98
N ASN A 94 12.00 -4.63 -28.11
CA ASN A 94 10.90 -4.43 -29.06
C ASN A 94 10.41 -5.76 -29.66
N SER A 95 11.31 -6.67 -29.99
CA SER A 95 10.91 -8.00 -30.50
C SER A 95 10.31 -8.88 -29.40
N PHE A 96 10.85 -8.82 -28.19
CA PHE A 96 10.31 -9.57 -27.05
C PHE A 96 8.93 -9.05 -26.65
N ALA A 97 8.79 -7.73 -26.43
CA ALA A 97 7.54 -7.12 -26.00
C ALA A 97 6.42 -7.21 -27.09
N SER A 98 6.79 -7.31 -28.35
CA SER A 98 5.82 -7.48 -29.46
C SER A 98 5.55 -8.95 -29.83
N SER A 99 6.20 -9.92 -29.19
CA SER A 99 5.93 -11.32 -29.46
C SER A 99 4.50 -11.73 -29.02
N ASN A 100 3.87 -12.61 -29.76
CA ASN A 100 2.53 -13.09 -29.44
C ASN A 100 2.49 -13.78 -28.08
N GLU A 101 3.55 -14.50 -27.74
CA GLU A 101 3.70 -15.22 -26.46
C GLU A 101 3.74 -14.22 -25.28
N PHE A 102 4.50 -13.14 -25.38
CA PHE A 102 4.55 -12.12 -24.34
C PHE A 102 3.22 -11.38 -24.19
N GLN A 103 2.59 -11.02 -25.31
CA GLN A 103 1.31 -10.30 -25.30
C GLN A 103 0.14 -11.17 -24.79
N ALA A 104 0.22 -12.49 -24.92
CA ALA A 104 -0.77 -13.42 -24.39
C ALA A 104 -0.66 -13.63 -22.86
N LEU A 105 0.48 -13.22 -22.24
CA LEU A 105 0.66 -13.36 -20.80
C LEU A 105 -0.28 -12.41 -20.03
N PRO A 106 -0.76 -12.83 -18.85
CA PRO A 106 -1.40 -11.94 -17.91
C PRO A 106 -0.49 -10.74 -17.57
N PRO A 107 -1.03 -9.55 -17.26
CA PRO A 107 -0.25 -8.36 -17.00
C PRO A 107 0.84 -8.54 -15.92
N HIS A 108 0.55 -9.26 -14.83
CA HIS A 108 1.51 -9.51 -13.76
C HIS A 108 2.67 -10.41 -14.23
N GLU A 109 2.41 -11.43 -15.03
CA GLU A 109 3.46 -12.30 -15.58
C GLU A 109 4.36 -11.56 -16.56
N ARG A 110 3.84 -10.60 -17.33
CA ARG A 110 4.66 -9.72 -18.17
C ARG A 110 5.64 -8.91 -17.33
N LEU A 111 5.21 -8.38 -16.18
CA LEU A 111 6.08 -7.66 -15.26
C LEU A 111 7.17 -8.57 -14.70
N ASP A 112 6.82 -9.80 -14.31
CA ASP A 112 7.76 -10.78 -13.79
C ASP A 112 8.81 -11.21 -14.84
N CYS A 113 8.42 -11.33 -16.12
CA CYS A 113 9.36 -11.56 -17.23
C CYS A 113 10.36 -10.40 -17.38
N VAL A 114 9.91 -9.16 -17.24
CA VAL A 114 10.80 -8.00 -17.28
C VAL A 114 11.75 -8.01 -16.09
N LEU A 115 11.25 -8.24 -14.88
CA LEU A 115 12.07 -8.37 -13.68
C LEU A 115 13.13 -9.47 -13.85
N LEU A 116 12.74 -10.65 -14.31
CA LEU A 116 13.66 -11.76 -14.56
C LEU A 116 14.81 -11.35 -15.49
N SER A 117 14.52 -10.56 -16.52
CA SER A 117 15.54 -10.08 -17.46
C SER A 117 16.63 -9.23 -16.80
N TYR A 118 16.31 -8.51 -15.73
CA TYR A 118 17.28 -7.73 -14.97
C TYR A 118 18.20 -8.61 -14.11
N PHE A 119 17.72 -9.75 -13.66
CA PHE A 119 18.52 -10.75 -12.94
C PHE A 119 19.53 -11.50 -13.83
N ALA A 120 19.31 -11.50 -15.15
CA ALA A 120 20.26 -12.07 -16.11
C ALA A 120 21.57 -11.28 -16.24
N SER A 121 21.66 -10.11 -15.64
CA SER A 121 22.91 -9.34 -15.63
C SER A 121 23.90 -9.95 -14.64
N PRO A 122 25.16 -10.22 -15.04
CA PRO A 122 26.21 -10.65 -14.11
C PRO A 122 26.72 -9.46 -13.29
N LEU A 123 25.83 -8.66 -12.73
CA LEU A 123 26.18 -7.73 -11.67
C LEU A 123 26.47 -8.59 -10.45
N SER A 124 27.64 -9.26 -10.53
CA SER A 124 28.45 -9.78 -9.44
C SER A 124 27.72 -10.52 -8.29
N ALA A 125 28.48 -11.17 -7.49
CA ALA A 125 28.24 -11.57 -6.11
C ALA A 125 27.61 -10.42 -5.25
N ASP A 126 26.40 -9.96 -5.60
CA ASP A 126 25.64 -9.01 -4.82
C ASP A 126 24.93 -9.81 -3.73
N ASP A 127 25.14 -9.43 -2.49
CA ASP A 127 24.50 -10.01 -1.31
C ASP A 127 22.97 -10.06 -1.47
N GLN A 128 22.37 -9.08 -2.14
CA GLN A 128 20.94 -9.03 -2.41
C GLN A 128 20.45 -10.16 -3.32
N LEU A 129 21.21 -10.53 -4.36
CA LEU A 129 20.88 -11.67 -5.21
C LEU A 129 20.98 -12.98 -4.42
N ALA A 130 21.99 -13.13 -3.56
CA ALA A 130 22.10 -14.28 -2.68
C ALA A 130 20.92 -14.37 -1.70
N ILE A 131 20.52 -13.26 -1.12
CA ILE A 131 19.31 -13.16 -0.27
C ILE A 131 18.08 -13.55 -1.07
N PHE A 132 17.87 -13.01 -2.27
CA PHE A 132 16.69 -13.32 -3.10
C PHE A 132 16.62 -14.80 -3.46
N LYS A 133 17.73 -15.42 -3.87
CA LYS A 133 17.83 -16.86 -4.13
C LYS A 133 17.50 -17.72 -2.91
N SER A 134 17.70 -17.19 -1.71
CA SER A 134 17.40 -17.88 -0.45
C SER A 134 15.94 -17.75 -0.01
N LEU A 135 15.13 -16.87 -0.63
CA LEU A 135 13.72 -16.71 -0.30
C LEU A 135 12.93 -17.95 -0.69
N LEU A 136 11.77 -18.12 -0.07
CA LEU A 136 10.86 -19.22 -0.44
C LEU A 136 10.20 -18.91 -1.79
N PRO A 137 10.09 -19.90 -2.69
CA PRO A 137 9.25 -19.76 -3.88
C PRO A 137 7.77 -19.77 -3.49
N GLY A 138 6.90 -19.36 -4.42
CA GLY A 138 5.47 -19.56 -4.30
C GLY A 138 5.11 -21.07 -4.23
N PRO A 139 3.90 -21.41 -3.77
CA PRO A 139 3.47 -22.81 -3.62
C PRO A 139 3.25 -23.50 -4.97
N THR A 140 3.04 -22.76 -6.05
CA THR A 140 2.92 -23.26 -7.41
C THR A 140 4.19 -22.96 -8.21
N HIS A 141 4.74 -23.98 -8.87
CA HIS A 141 5.86 -23.80 -9.78
C HIS A 141 5.37 -23.19 -11.09
N HIS A 142 5.97 -22.05 -11.46
CA HIS A 142 5.75 -21.40 -12.74
C HIS A 142 7.09 -21.32 -13.48
N SER A 143 7.18 -21.99 -14.64
CA SER A 143 8.33 -21.81 -15.54
C SER A 143 8.18 -20.51 -16.30
N PRO A 144 9.24 -19.70 -16.45
CA PRO A 144 9.20 -18.52 -17.30
C PRO A 144 8.87 -18.92 -18.74
N PRO A 145 8.10 -18.08 -19.46
CA PRO A 145 7.84 -18.33 -20.89
C PRO A 145 9.16 -18.53 -21.66
N PRO A 146 9.19 -19.42 -22.67
CA PRO A 146 10.43 -19.74 -23.43
C PRO A 146 11.09 -18.51 -24.08
N THR A 147 10.34 -17.46 -24.32
CA THR A 147 10.80 -16.17 -24.87
C THR A 147 11.48 -15.29 -23.84
N CYS A 148 11.27 -15.53 -22.54
CA CYS A 148 12.09 -14.89 -21.49
C CYS A 148 13.54 -15.37 -21.67
N THR A 149 14.46 -14.42 -21.74
CA THR A 149 15.89 -14.64 -21.94
C THR A 149 16.39 -15.84 -21.16
N PRO A 150 17.12 -16.78 -21.79
CA PRO A 150 17.70 -17.91 -21.07
C PRO A 150 18.67 -17.38 -20.00
N VAL A 151 18.26 -17.53 -18.76
CA VAL A 151 19.08 -17.26 -17.56
C VAL A 151 19.28 -18.61 -16.92
N ASP A 152 20.52 -19.01 -16.71
CA ASP A 152 20.80 -20.23 -15.95
C ASP A 152 20.15 -20.13 -14.56
N GLY A 153 19.27 -21.08 -14.24
CA GLY A 153 18.47 -21.07 -13.01
C GLY A 153 17.27 -20.12 -13.03
N ALA A 154 16.79 -19.73 -14.21
CA ALA A 154 15.63 -18.84 -14.40
C ALA A 154 14.37 -19.36 -13.70
N ASP A 155 14.07 -20.64 -13.79
CA ASP A 155 12.90 -21.27 -13.15
C ASP A 155 12.86 -20.98 -11.65
N GLY A 156 13.96 -21.23 -10.95
CA GLY A 156 14.05 -21.00 -9.52
C GLY A 156 13.99 -19.52 -9.11
N LEU A 157 14.32 -18.58 -10.00
CA LEU A 157 14.15 -17.13 -9.76
C LEU A 157 12.71 -16.70 -10.02
N TYR A 158 12.13 -17.18 -11.12
CA TYR A 158 10.77 -16.80 -11.55
C TYR A 158 9.72 -17.17 -10.52
N ASP A 159 9.79 -18.36 -9.96
CA ASP A 159 8.90 -18.84 -8.89
C ASP A 159 8.85 -17.96 -7.63
N ARG A 160 9.83 -17.05 -7.48
CA ARG A 160 9.92 -16.18 -6.30
C ARG A 160 9.31 -14.81 -6.49
N PHE A 161 9.02 -14.39 -7.73
CA PHE A 161 8.50 -13.03 -7.95
C PHE A 161 7.10 -12.86 -7.40
N GLY A 162 6.19 -13.79 -7.63
CA GLY A 162 4.79 -13.66 -7.24
C GLY A 162 4.56 -13.40 -5.75
N ASN A 163 5.43 -13.92 -4.88
CA ASN A 163 5.30 -13.80 -3.43
C ASN A 163 6.42 -12.97 -2.75
N ASN A 164 7.36 -12.40 -3.50
CA ASN A 164 8.46 -11.60 -2.98
C ASN A 164 8.64 -10.25 -3.69
N ASN A 165 7.67 -9.81 -4.47
CA ASN A 165 7.64 -8.46 -5.00
C ASN A 165 6.82 -7.53 -4.11
N PHE A 166 7.09 -6.25 -4.22
CA PHE A 166 6.34 -5.19 -3.55
C PHE A 166 5.71 -4.29 -4.58
N THR A 167 4.44 -3.94 -4.37
CA THR A 167 3.80 -2.89 -5.15
C THR A 167 4.31 -1.55 -4.69
N ILE A 168 4.97 -0.81 -5.60
CA ILE A 168 5.46 0.54 -5.35
C ILE A 168 4.34 1.52 -5.64
N HIS A 169 4.09 2.40 -4.68
CA HIS A 169 3.03 3.43 -4.76
C HIS A 169 3.57 4.81 -4.38
N SER A 170 2.82 5.83 -4.74
CA SER A 170 2.94 7.19 -4.25
C SER A 170 1.57 7.60 -3.74
N HIS A 171 1.47 7.88 -2.45
CA HIS A 171 0.21 8.25 -1.80
C HIS A 171 -0.93 7.27 -2.14
N LEU A 172 -0.67 5.98 -1.90
CA LEU A 172 -1.55 4.83 -2.18
C LEU A 172 -1.84 4.55 -3.68
N ASN A 173 -1.37 5.38 -4.61
CA ASN A 173 -1.51 5.13 -6.04
C ASN A 173 -0.37 4.24 -6.54
N SER A 174 -0.68 3.00 -6.85
CA SER A 174 0.27 2.01 -7.34
C SER A 174 0.70 2.26 -8.77
N PHE A 175 2.01 2.11 -9.07
CA PHE A 175 2.54 2.39 -10.41
C PHE A 175 3.70 1.49 -10.86
N ALA A 176 4.24 0.65 -9.97
CA ALA A 176 5.37 -0.23 -10.28
C ALA A 176 5.39 -1.45 -9.36
N HIS A 177 6.14 -2.47 -9.75
CA HIS A 177 6.63 -3.51 -8.85
C HIS A 177 8.12 -3.32 -8.55
N GLY A 178 8.54 -3.77 -7.37
CA GLY A 178 9.93 -3.72 -6.94
C GLY A 178 10.35 -4.92 -6.12
N ILE A 179 11.59 -5.33 -6.28
CA ILE A 179 12.21 -6.41 -5.53
C ILE A 179 13.11 -5.81 -4.46
N PHE A 180 12.79 -6.12 -3.20
CA PHE A 180 13.52 -5.69 -2.00
C PHE A 180 13.87 -6.93 -1.17
N PRO A 181 14.93 -7.69 -1.53
CA PRO A 181 15.20 -9.01 -0.98
C PRO A 181 15.33 -9.01 0.54
N LEU A 182 15.95 -7.97 1.10
CA LEU A 182 16.15 -7.86 2.54
C LEU A 182 14.82 -7.69 3.28
N ALA A 183 13.90 -6.84 2.77
CA ALA A 183 12.57 -6.66 3.36
C ALA A 183 11.74 -7.95 3.29
N SER A 184 11.74 -8.64 2.12
CA SER A 184 11.07 -9.95 1.96
C SER A 184 11.65 -11.02 2.91
N ARG A 185 12.93 -10.92 3.23
CA ARG A 185 13.61 -11.87 4.12
C ARG A 185 13.24 -11.65 5.59
N LEU A 186 13.02 -10.39 5.97
CA LEU A 186 12.87 -9.98 7.37
C LEU A 186 11.44 -10.05 7.85
N PHE A 187 10.51 -9.42 7.13
CA PHE A 187 9.20 -9.11 7.67
C PHE A 187 8.15 -10.11 7.26
N ASN A 188 7.48 -10.70 8.25
CA ASN A 188 6.29 -11.53 8.08
C ASN A 188 5.03 -10.68 7.93
N HIS A 189 3.94 -11.35 7.58
CA HIS A 189 2.63 -10.75 7.42
C HIS A 189 1.83 -10.69 8.72
N SER A 190 1.08 -9.59 8.87
CA SER A 190 -0.11 -9.51 9.72
C SER A 190 -1.18 -8.67 9.03
N CYS A 191 -2.48 -9.02 9.18
CA CYS A 191 -3.59 -8.15 8.75
C CYS A 191 -3.83 -6.98 9.73
N THR A 192 -3.17 -7.00 10.88
CA THR A 192 -3.06 -5.89 11.82
C THR A 192 -1.59 -5.55 12.02
N PRO A 193 -0.90 -5.09 10.94
CA PRO A 193 0.53 -4.86 10.98
C PRO A 193 0.88 -3.72 11.94
N ASN A 194 2.08 -3.79 12.53
CA ASN A 194 2.65 -2.71 13.33
C ASN A 194 3.64 -1.84 12.54
N ALA A 195 3.90 -2.20 11.29
CA ALA A 195 4.75 -1.42 10.38
C ALA A 195 4.19 -1.48 8.95
N ALA A 196 4.53 -0.49 8.13
CA ALA A 196 4.19 -0.45 6.71
C ALA A 196 5.33 0.09 5.87
N ALA A 197 5.38 -0.29 4.60
CA ALA A 197 6.35 0.21 3.63
C ALA A 197 5.88 1.52 3.00
N ARG A 198 6.80 2.47 2.84
CA ARG A 198 6.65 3.66 2.00
C ARG A 198 7.84 3.77 1.05
N TYR A 199 7.70 4.57 -0.01
CA TYR A 199 8.72 4.65 -1.05
C TYR A 199 9.21 6.08 -1.24
N LYS A 200 10.52 6.25 -1.25
CA LYS A 200 11.16 7.53 -1.60
C LYS A 200 11.61 7.51 -3.06
N LEU A 201 11.14 8.48 -3.80
CA LEU A 201 11.47 8.71 -5.20
C LEU A 201 12.37 9.94 -5.30
N VAL A 202 13.64 9.73 -5.66
CA VAL A 202 14.59 10.81 -5.81
C VAL A 202 15.21 10.73 -7.21
N ARG A 203 15.11 11.82 -7.98
CA ARG A 203 15.66 11.87 -9.34
C ARG A 203 17.12 11.44 -9.36
N GLY A 204 17.46 10.52 -10.24
CA GLY A 204 18.82 9.99 -10.39
C GLY A 204 19.21 8.92 -9.38
N GLN A 205 18.32 8.50 -8.46
CA GLN A 205 18.59 7.45 -7.50
C GLN A 205 17.63 6.27 -7.72
N ALA A 206 18.06 5.07 -7.36
CA ALA A 206 17.16 3.92 -7.27
C ALA A 206 16.12 4.16 -6.17
N VAL A 207 14.92 3.59 -6.36
CA VAL A 207 13.84 3.71 -5.38
C VAL A 207 14.29 3.14 -4.04
N THR A 208 14.00 3.88 -2.97
CA THR A 208 14.26 3.44 -1.61
C THR A 208 12.93 3.10 -0.92
N MET A 209 12.84 1.87 -0.41
CA MET A 209 11.78 1.47 0.50
C MET A 209 12.19 1.83 1.92
N GLU A 210 11.27 2.42 2.67
CA GLU A 210 11.39 2.58 4.12
C GLU A 210 10.23 1.83 4.79
N VAL A 211 10.56 0.98 5.77
CA VAL A 211 9.58 0.33 6.64
C VAL A 211 9.44 1.20 7.89
N VAL A 212 8.24 1.71 8.13
CA VAL A 212 7.91 2.68 9.18
C VAL A 212 7.00 2.04 10.21
N ALA A 213 7.28 2.25 11.51
CA ALA A 213 6.42 1.82 12.61
C ALA A 213 5.09 2.61 12.58
N LEU A 214 3.96 1.92 12.55
CA LEU A 214 2.63 2.53 12.58
C LEU A 214 2.18 2.86 14.02
N ARG A 215 2.68 2.12 14.99
CA ARG A 215 2.46 2.31 16.42
C ARG A 215 3.75 2.05 17.18
N ASP A 216 3.72 2.27 18.46
CA ASP A 216 4.83 1.88 19.33
C ASP A 216 5.02 0.34 19.27
N ILE A 217 6.27 -0.09 19.16
CA ILE A 217 6.68 -1.48 19.09
C ILE A 217 7.59 -1.77 20.28
N ALA A 218 7.24 -2.76 21.10
CA ALA A 218 8.02 -3.12 22.26
C ALA A 218 9.32 -3.87 21.87
N GLU A 219 10.33 -3.83 22.73
CA GLU A 219 11.51 -4.67 22.56
C GLU A 219 11.12 -6.16 22.53
N GLY A 220 11.66 -6.89 21.56
CA GLY A 220 11.35 -8.30 21.35
C GLY A 220 10.04 -8.59 20.63
N GLU A 221 9.22 -7.57 20.36
CA GLU A 221 8.00 -7.72 19.56
C GLU A 221 8.34 -7.98 18.09
N GLU A 222 7.59 -8.87 17.46
CA GLU A 222 7.72 -9.14 16.02
C GLU A 222 7.24 -7.94 15.20
N ILE A 223 8.02 -7.58 14.18
CA ILE A 223 7.70 -6.52 13.23
C ILE A 223 7.04 -7.16 12.02
N CYS A 224 5.77 -6.85 11.80
CA CYS A 224 4.97 -7.36 10.70
C CYS A 224 4.52 -6.24 9.78
N ILE A 225 4.46 -6.56 8.47
CA ILE A 225 3.95 -5.67 7.42
C ILE A 225 2.72 -6.29 6.75
N PRO A 226 1.88 -5.50 6.05
CA PRO A 226 0.80 -6.06 5.25
C PRO A 226 1.37 -6.64 3.94
N TYR A 227 1.02 -7.88 3.57
CA TYR A 227 1.28 -8.43 2.24
C TYR A 227 0.13 -8.16 1.28
N LEU A 228 -1.07 -8.03 1.83
CA LEU A 228 -2.31 -7.68 1.13
C LEU A 228 -3.00 -6.54 1.87
N ASP A 229 -3.92 -5.88 1.19
CA ASP A 229 -4.81 -4.92 1.85
C ASP A 229 -5.61 -5.60 2.97
N PRO A 230 -5.52 -5.12 4.22
CA PRO A 230 -6.33 -5.63 5.33
C PRO A 230 -7.84 -5.62 5.08
N ALA A 231 -8.34 -4.78 4.16
CA ALA A 231 -9.75 -4.71 3.80
C ALA A 231 -10.25 -5.92 3.01
N LEU A 232 -9.38 -6.76 2.47
CA LEU A 232 -9.75 -8.03 1.84
C LEU A 232 -10.15 -9.08 2.89
N LEU A 233 -11.28 -8.84 3.58
CA LEU A 233 -11.70 -9.61 4.75
C LEU A 233 -12.08 -11.05 4.42
N GLN A 234 -12.71 -11.30 3.27
CA GLN A 234 -13.24 -12.58 2.85
C GLN A 234 -12.27 -13.35 1.95
N THR A 235 -11.55 -12.64 1.05
CA THR A 235 -10.71 -13.25 0.01
C THR A 235 -9.26 -13.46 0.45
N ARG A 236 -8.76 -12.69 1.43
CA ARG A 236 -7.34 -12.69 1.81
C ARG A 236 -6.78 -14.07 2.20
N GLN A 237 -7.56 -14.91 2.90
CA GLN A 237 -7.08 -16.26 3.31
C GLN A 237 -6.83 -17.15 2.10
N GLN A 238 -7.70 -17.08 1.09
CA GLN A 238 -7.50 -17.81 -0.16
C GLN A 238 -6.26 -17.30 -0.90
N ILE A 239 -6.07 -15.97 -0.96
CA ILE A 239 -4.89 -15.38 -1.59
C ILE A 239 -3.62 -15.77 -0.84
N PHE A 240 -3.60 -15.75 0.50
CA PHE A 240 -2.45 -16.22 1.28
C PHE A 240 -2.10 -17.67 0.97
N GLN A 241 -3.11 -18.54 0.89
CA GLN A 241 -2.89 -19.96 0.59
C GLN A 241 -2.35 -20.16 -0.83
N LEU A 242 -2.91 -19.45 -1.82
CA LEU A 242 -2.55 -19.62 -3.23
C LEU A 242 -1.21 -18.97 -3.59
N THR A 243 -0.92 -17.79 -3.03
CA THR A 243 0.26 -17.00 -3.40
C THR A 243 1.45 -17.26 -2.48
N TYR A 244 1.19 -17.40 -1.17
CA TYR A 244 2.24 -17.48 -0.16
C TYR A 244 2.34 -18.85 0.53
N GLY A 245 1.36 -19.72 0.37
CA GLY A 245 1.35 -21.08 0.92
C GLY A 245 1.10 -21.14 2.44
N PHE A 246 0.46 -20.12 3.05
CA PHE A 246 0.14 -20.14 4.48
C PHE A 246 -1.30 -19.67 4.77
N GLN A 247 -1.76 -19.94 5.97
CA GLN A 247 -2.99 -19.39 6.55
C GLN A 247 -2.63 -18.38 7.64
N CYS A 248 -3.16 -17.16 7.52
CA CYS A 248 -2.92 -16.13 8.52
C CYS A 248 -3.77 -16.38 9.79
N THR A 249 -3.11 -16.37 10.95
CA THR A 249 -3.72 -16.55 12.28
C THR A 249 -3.60 -15.29 13.15
N CYS A 250 -3.43 -14.10 12.53
CA CYS A 250 -3.39 -12.85 13.28
C CYS A 250 -4.75 -12.57 13.97
N ILE A 251 -4.73 -11.64 14.91
CA ILE A 251 -5.92 -11.29 15.73
C ILE A 251 -7.14 -10.92 14.86
N SER A 252 -6.95 -10.25 13.72
CA SER A 252 -8.03 -9.93 12.77
C SER A 252 -8.61 -11.19 12.13
N CYS A 253 -7.77 -12.14 11.73
CA CYS A 253 -8.23 -13.37 11.08
C CYS A 253 -8.95 -14.32 12.07
N GLU A 254 -8.39 -14.50 13.26
CA GLU A 254 -9.05 -15.30 14.30
C GLU A 254 -10.39 -14.69 14.70
N GLY A 255 -10.45 -13.40 14.74
CA GLY A 255 -11.67 -12.73 15.02
C GLY A 255 -12.73 -12.85 13.93
N LEU A 256 -12.39 -12.75 12.67
CA LEU A 256 -13.34 -13.02 11.59
C LEU A 256 -13.88 -14.44 11.64
N LYS A 257 -13.06 -15.43 12.02
CA LYS A 257 -13.55 -16.79 12.24
C LYS A 257 -14.60 -16.84 13.34
N SER A 258 -14.44 -16.06 14.41
CA SER A 258 -15.39 -16.00 15.51
C SER A 258 -16.71 -15.31 15.16
N VAL A 259 -16.70 -14.42 14.18
CA VAL A 259 -17.90 -13.74 13.66
C VAL A 259 -18.81 -14.72 12.91
N GLY A 260 -18.24 -15.75 12.28
CA GLY A 260 -18.97 -16.70 11.46
C GLY A 260 -19.40 -16.11 10.09
N PRO A 261 -20.44 -16.69 9.45
CA PRO A 261 -20.92 -16.21 8.16
C PRO A 261 -21.36 -14.75 8.22
N ILE A 262 -20.87 -13.94 7.28
CA ILE A 262 -21.23 -12.52 7.18
C ILE A 262 -22.60 -12.42 6.52
N PRO A 263 -23.61 -11.81 7.17
CA PRO A 263 -24.95 -11.67 6.62
C PRO A 263 -25.00 -10.70 5.44
N ASP A 264 -26.02 -10.82 4.59
CA ASP A 264 -26.28 -9.88 3.52
C ASP A 264 -26.73 -8.52 4.04
N VAL A 265 -26.42 -7.48 3.26
CA VAL A 265 -26.87 -6.13 3.53
C VAL A 265 -28.40 -6.07 3.33
N PRO A 266 -29.16 -5.43 4.25
CA PRO A 266 -30.61 -5.26 4.08
C PRO A 266 -30.98 -4.52 2.80
N GLN A 267 -32.01 -4.99 2.11
CA GLN A 267 -32.52 -4.34 0.89
C GLN A 267 -33.39 -3.12 1.18
N ASP A 268 -33.97 -3.03 2.38
CA ASP A 268 -34.76 -1.88 2.82
C ASP A 268 -33.85 -0.69 3.12
N PRO A 269 -33.98 0.45 2.38
CA PRO A 269 -33.07 1.60 2.53
C PRO A 269 -33.15 2.25 3.93
N ALA A 270 -34.33 2.28 4.56
CA ALA A 270 -34.47 2.90 5.88
C ALA A 270 -33.77 2.06 6.96
N ARG A 271 -33.93 0.73 6.90
CA ARG A 271 -33.22 -0.20 7.78
C ARG A 271 -31.72 -0.14 7.56
N PHE A 272 -31.29 -0.04 6.32
CA PHE A 272 -29.88 0.06 5.96
C PHE A 272 -29.26 1.34 6.54
N ALA A 273 -29.86 2.51 6.33
CA ALA A 273 -29.39 3.78 6.89
C ALA A 273 -29.33 3.76 8.42
N ALA A 274 -30.29 3.08 9.08
CA ALA A 274 -30.24 2.90 10.53
C ALA A 274 -29.05 2.06 10.98
N LEU A 275 -28.66 1.04 10.21
CA LEU A 275 -27.46 0.24 10.50
C LEU A 275 -26.17 1.02 10.26
N GLU A 276 -26.09 1.84 9.21
CA GLU A 276 -24.93 2.72 8.97
C GLU A 276 -24.76 3.72 10.13
N TYR A 277 -25.83 4.34 10.57
CA TYR A 277 -25.81 5.20 11.76
C TYR A 277 -25.33 4.44 13.00
N ARG A 278 -25.80 3.22 13.17
CA ARG A 278 -25.40 2.36 14.28
C ARG A 278 -23.91 1.95 14.24
N LEU A 279 -23.38 1.70 13.04
CA LEU A 279 -21.96 1.48 12.83
C LEU A 279 -21.13 2.71 13.23
N ARG A 280 -21.52 3.90 12.74
CA ARG A 280 -20.85 5.16 13.08
C ARG A 280 -20.84 5.42 14.58
N THR A 281 -21.98 5.23 15.25
CA THR A 281 -22.12 5.38 16.70
C THR A 281 -21.28 4.34 17.46
N PHE A 282 -21.25 3.08 17.01
CA PHE A 282 -20.45 2.03 17.61
C PHE A 282 -18.95 2.33 17.55
N ILE A 283 -18.48 2.85 16.44
CA ILE A 283 -17.09 3.28 16.24
C ILE A 283 -16.82 4.56 17.02
N GLY A 284 -17.78 5.47 17.11
CA GLY A 284 -17.68 6.76 17.78
C GLY A 284 -17.05 7.83 16.88
N VAL A 285 -17.39 7.84 15.59
CA VAL A 285 -16.81 8.81 14.62
C VAL A 285 -17.19 10.25 14.90
N ASP A 286 -18.16 10.54 15.74
CA ASP A 286 -18.52 11.88 16.20
C ASP A 286 -17.40 12.50 17.08
N ASP A 287 -16.58 11.65 17.71
CA ASP A 287 -15.36 12.06 18.43
C ASP A 287 -14.13 11.45 17.74
N LEU A 288 -13.86 11.95 16.55
CA LEU A 288 -12.87 11.39 15.64
C LEU A 288 -11.46 11.35 16.25
N GLU A 289 -11.09 12.34 17.03
CA GLU A 289 -9.77 12.41 17.65
C GLU A 289 -9.57 11.29 18.68
N HIS A 290 -10.59 10.93 19.44
CA HIS A 290 -10.54 9.82 20.38
C HIS A 290 -10.69 8.46 19.72
N CYS A 291 -11.57 8.32 18.71
CA CYS A 291 -11.81 7.01 18.10
C CYS A 291 -10.61 6.47 17.32
N VAL A 292 -9.80 7.35 16.73
CA VAL A 292 -8.59 6.97 15.99
C VAL A 292 -7.46 6.46 16.93
N LEU A 293 -7.50 6.83 18.21
CA LEU A 293 -6.56 6.33 19.23
C LEU A 293 -6.96 4.96 19.80
N ARG A 294 -8.15 4.47 19.46
CA ARG A 294 -8.67 3.20 19.97
C ARG A 294 -8.54 2.12 18.91
N THR A 295 -7.51 1.30 19.00
CA THR A 295 -7.44 0.03 18.28
C THR A 295 -8.51 -0.91 18.85
N LYS A 296 -9.68 -0.97 18.23
CA LYS A 296 -10.66 -2.03 18.52
C LYS A 296 -10.41 -3.17 17.54
N PRO A 297 -9.97 -4.36 18.01
CA PRO A 297 -9.95 -5.51 17.13
C PRO A 297 -11.40 -5.80 16.72
N ILE A 298 -11.63 -6.04 15.41
CA ILE A 298 -12.92 -6.36 14.77
C ILE A 298 -13.80 -7.32 15.58
N THR A 299 -13.29 -8.02 16.54
CA THR A 299 -13.60 -9.41 16.76
C THR A 299 -14.32 -9.77 18.02
N GLN A 300 -14.22 -9.02 19.07
CA GLN A 300 -14.81 -9.48 20.35
C GLN A 300 -16.10 -8.78 20.72
N SER A 301 -16.45 -7.69 20.06
CA SER A 301 -17.60 -6.86 20.46
C SER A 301 -18.45 -6.32 19.31
N LEU A 302 -18.26 -6.78 18.05
CA LEU A 302 -19.05 -6.26 16.93
C LEU A 302 -20.51 -6.77 17.06
N PRO A 303 -21.49 -5.86 17.24
CA PRO A 303 -22.91 -6.25 17.29
C PRO A 303 -23.33 -7.03 16.04
N SER A 304 -24.13 -8.07 16.23
CA SER A 304 -24.54 -8.98 15.15
C SER A 304 -25.21 -8.26 13.99
N GLU A 305 -25.93 -7.18 14.28
CA GLU A 305 -26.71 -6.42 13.30
C GLU A 305 -25.85 -5.66 12.30
N ILE A 306 -24.63 -5.23 12.70
CA ILE A 306 -23.72 -4.47 11.83
C ILE A 306 -22.62 -5.34 11.20
N ARG A 307 -22.68 -6.67 11.39
CA ARG A 307 -21.72 -7.58 10.75
C ARG A 307 -21.82 -7.63 9.23
N CYS A 308 -22.96 -7.26 8.65
CA CYS A 308 -23.13 -7.16 7.21
C CYS A 308 -22.13 -6.18 6.54
N PHE A 309 -21.63 -5.21 7.30
CA PHE A 309 -20.62 -4.27 6.81
C PHE A 309 -19.22 -4.89 6.63
N LEU A 310 -18.97 -6.10 7.08
CA LEU A 310 -17.72 -6.81 6.83
C LEU A 310 -17.62 -7.42 5.42
N LYS A 311 -18.61 -7.18 4.54
CA LYS A 311 -18.52 -7.58 3.13
C LYS A 311 -17.57 -6.68 2.35
N GLU A 312 -16.67 -7.29 1.58
CA GLU A 312 -15.67 -6.58 0.77
C GLU A 312 -16.33 -5.70 -0.30
N ASP A 313 -17.32 -6.22 -1.01
CA ASP A 313 -18.07 -5.52 -2.05
C ASP A 313 -18.77 -4.26 -1.54
N TYR A 314 -19.16 -4.23 -0.27
CA TYR A 314 -19.75 -3.05 0.34
C TYR A 314 -18.74 -1.90 0.49
N ILE A 315 -17.50 -2.20 0.89
CA ILE A 315 -16.43 -1.19 1.03
C ILE A 315 -16.14 -0.56 -0.33
N GLU A 316 -16.02 -1.39 -1.36
CA GLU A 316 -15.79 -0.94 -2.74
C GLU A 316 -16.95 -0.06 -3.24
N HIS A 317 -18.19 -0.51 -3.04
CA HIS A 317 -19.39 0.26 -3.39
C HIS A 317 -19.41 1.62 -2.69
N LEU A 318 -19.20 1.64 -1.39
CA LEU A 318 -19.23 2.86 -0.57
C LEU A 318 -18.13 3.85 -0.99
N SER A 319 -16.93 3.34 -1.27
CA SER A 319 -15.82 4.12 -1.80
C SER A 319 -16.17 4.77 -3.14
N GLY A 320 -16.82 4.02 -4.04
CA GLY A 320 -17.32 4.55 -5.33
C GLY A 320 -18.36 5.64 -5.15
N VAL A 321 -19.35 5.44 -4.25
CA VAL A 321 -20.38 6.44 -3.94
C VAL A 321 -19.75 7.71 -3.37
N PHE A 322 -18.82 7.59 -2.43
CA PHE A 322 -18.10 8.72 -1.85
C PHE A 322 -17.31 9.47 -2.92
N SER A 323 -16.48 8.77 -3.69
CA SER A 323 -15.64 9.36 -4.74
C SER A 323 -16.48 10.16 -5.75
N GLN A 324 -17.56 9.59 -6.27
CA GLN A 324 -18.43 10.28 -7.22
C GLN A 324 -19.11 11.50 -6.59
N SER A 325 -19.69 11.35 -5.40
CA SER A 325 -20.45 12.44 -4.76
C SER A 325 -19.55 13.56 -4.24
N SER A 326 -18.30 13.29 -3.89
CA SER A 326 -17.34 14.31 -3.45
C SER A 326 -16.87 15.21 -4.59
N HIS A 327 -16.92 14.74 -5.85
CA HIS A 327 -16.58 15.53 -7.04
C HIS A 327 -17.78 16.25 -7.63
N ASP A 328 -18.90 15.54 -7.81
CA ASP A 328 -20.04 16.01 -8.60
C ASP A 328 -21.18 16.53 -7.71
N GLY A 329 -21.12 16.30 -6.39
CA GLY A 329 -22.23 16.48 -5.46
C GLY A 329 -23.27 15.33 -5.54
N PRO A 330 -24.32 15.35 -4.73
CA PRO A 330 -24.52 16.28 -3.61
C PRO A 330 -23.57 16.00 -2.43
N TYR A 331 -23.01 17.05 -1.83
CA TYR A 331 -22.01 16.90 -0.74
C TYR A 331 -22.59 16.25 0.52
N ASP A 332 -23.88 16.42 0.81
CA ASP A 332 -24.52 15.74 1.95
C ASP A 332 -24.40 14.21 1.82
N ARG A 333 -24.62 13.68 0.61
CA ARG A 333 -24.45 12.25 0.32
C ARG A 333 -22.98 11.83 0.43
N ALA A 334 -22.07 12.68 -0.04
CA ALA A 334 -20.64 12.43 0.08
C ALA A 334 -20.19 12.36 1.55
N LEU A 335 -20.62 13.31 2.37
CA LEU A 335 -20.28 13.34 3.80
C LEU A 335 -20.88 12.14 4.55
N ASP A 336 -22.10 11.74 4.25
CA ASP A 336 -22.74 10.58 4.89
C ASP A 336 -22.02 9.26 4.50
N SER A 337 -21.84 9.01 3.20
CA SER A 337 -21.12 7.83 2.72
C SER A 337 -19.65 7.82 3.16
N GLY A 338 -18.97 8.96 3.09
CA GLY A 338 -17.56 9.08 3.48
C GLY A 338 -17.36 8.89 4.99
N THR A 339 -18.28 9.36 5.84
CA THR A 339 -18.22 9.13 7.29
C THR A 339 -18.47 7.66 7.62
N THR A 340 -19.37 6.99 6.90
CA THR A 340 -19.57 5.54 7.03
C THR A 340 -18.34 4.76 6.58
N LEU A 341 -17.72 5.16 5.47
CA LEU A 341 -16.46 4.55 4.99
C LEU A 341 -15.32 4.76 5.98
N LEU A 342 -15.23 5.94 6.63
CA LEU A 342 -14.26 6.17 7.70
C LEU A 342 -14.48 5.23 8.89
N ALA A 343 -15.75 5.02 9.28
CA ALA A 343 -16.09 4.06 10.34
C ALA A 343 -15.64 2.64 9.97
N MET A 344 -15.81 2.24 8.71
CA MET A 344 -15.31 0.96 8.18
C MET A 344 -13.79 0.87 8.25
N TYR A 345 -13.08 1.91 7.83
CA TYR A 345 -11.62 1.94 7.87
C TYR A 345 -11.10 1.85 9.32
N LEU A 346 -11.70 2.56 10.25
CA LEU A 346 -11.36 2.48 11.68
C LEU A 346 -11.70 1.11 12.33
N LEU A 347 -12.63 0.36 11.75
CA LEU A 347 -12.95 -0.99 12.17
C LEU A 347 -11.92 -2.02 11.67
N ILE A 348 -11.39 -1.82 10.46
CA ILE A 348 -10.64 -2.83 9.70
C ILE A 348 -9.13 -2.61 9.78
N TYR A 349 -8.69 -1.38 9.54
CA TYR A 349 -7.27 -1.05 9.49
C TYR A 349 -6.67 -0.90 10.90
N PRO A 350 -5.38 -1.23 11.06
CA PRO A 350 -4.68 -0.97 12.31
C PRO A 350 -4.50 0.53 12.55
N GLU A 351 -4.10 0.87 13.77
CA GLU A 351 -3.80 2.24 14.16
C GLU A 351 -2.81 2.91 13.21
N ASN A 352 -3.09 4.18 12.88
CA ASN A 352 -2.26 5.03 12.01
C ASN A 352 -2.01 4.46 10.61
N TYR A 353 -2.89 3.57 10.13
CA TYR A 353 -2.76 3.06 8.77
C TYR A 353 -3.01 4.17 7.73
N PRO A 354 -2.18 4.31 6.68
CA PRO A 354 -2.22 5.45 5.77
C PRO A 354 -3.59 5.72 5.12
N GLN A 355 -4.37 4.67 4.82
CA GLN A 355 -5.71 4.78 4.24
C GLN A 355 -6.66 5.61 5.11
N ILE A 356 -6.55 5.50 6.44
CA ILE A 356 -7.38 6.29 7.37
C ILE A 356 -7.04 7.78 7.21
N GLY A 357 -5.74 8.11 7.19
CA GLY A 357 -5.27 9.49 7.05
C GLY A 357 -5.63 10.11 5.70
N MET A 358 -5.48 9.34 4.61
CA MET A 358 -5.86 9.79 3.26
C MET A 358 -7.36 10.05 3.16
N HIS A 359 -8.19 9.12 3.66
CA HIS A 359 -9.64 9.29 3.62
C HIS A 359 -10.13 10.45 4.51
N ALA A 360 -9.49 10.66 5.67
CA ALA A 360 -9.77 11.83 6.51
C ALA A 360 -9.47 13.14 5.78
N LEU A 361 -8.40 13.20 4.97
CA LEU A 361 -8.10 14.37 4.13
C LEU A 361 -9.19 14.60 3.07
N GLU A 362 -9.64 13.55 2.38
CA GLU A 362 -10.71 13.67 1.40
C GLU A 362 -12.04 14.11 2.04
N LEU A 363 -12.36 13.62 3.23
CA LEU A 363 -13.51 14.10 4.01
C LEU A 363 -13.37 15.56 4.40
N ALA A 364 -12.17 16.00 4.83
CA ALA A 364 -11.93 17.41 5.15
C ALA A 364 -12.17 18.31 3.94
N LYS A 365 -11.67 17.94 2.76
CA LYS A 365 -11.90 18.67 1.49
C LYS A 365 -13.37 18.71 1.12
N THR A 366 -14.06 17.58 1.27
CA THR A 366 -15.50 17.48 0.98
C THR A 366 -16.33 18.34 1.92
N ALA A 367 -16.06 18.31 3.22
CA ALA A 367 -16.74 19.14 4.22
C ALA A 367 -16.46 20.64 4.01
N TRP A 368 -15.24 21.00 3.63
CA TRP A 368 -14.86 22.36 3.25
C TRP A 368 -15.70 22.82 2.05
N ASN A 369 -15.72 22.06 0.97
CA ASN A 369 -16.51 22.39 -0.23
C ASN A 369 -18.01 22.51 0.10
N ALA A 370 -18.55 21.62 0.94
CA ALA A 370 -19.92 21.67 1.40
C ALA A 370 -20.24 22.95 2.20
N SER A 371 -19.28 23.45 2.99
CA SER A 371 -19.46 24.63 3.85
C SER A 371 -19.54 25.95 3.07
N MET A 372 -18.93 26.02 1.89
CA MET A 372 -18.84 27.26 1.10
C MET A 372 -20.19 27.87 0.71
N PRO A 373 -21.18 27.12 0.20
CA PRO A 373 -22.49 27.64 -0.15
C PRO A 373 -23.44 27.78 1.05
N MET A 374 -23.05 27.43 2.28
CA MET A 374 -23.95 27.44 3.44
C MET A 374 -24.16 28.85 3.96
N ASN A 375 -25.42 29.31 3.94
CA ASN A 375 -25.86 30.58 4.57
C ASN A 375 -26.21 30.42 6.05
N ASP A 376 -26.51 29.19 6.51
CA ASP A 376 -26.80 28.87 7.89
C ASP A 376 -25.51 28.83 8.72
N ILE A 377 -25.38 29.80 9.62
CA ILE A 377 -24.17 29.95 10.45
C ILE A 377 -23.89 28.69 11.32
N VAL A 378 -24.96 28.12 11.90
CA VAL A 378 -24.79 26.93 12.80
C VAL A 378 -24.36 25.73 12.01
N ARG A 379 -24.97 25.47 10.85
CA ARG A 379 -24.54 24.35 9.96
C ARG A 379 -23.13 24.57 9.45
N ARG A 380 -22.78 25.80 9.05
CA ARG A 380 -21.42 26.12 8.60
C ARG A 380 -20.39 25.90 9.72
N GLN A 381 -20.67 26.32 10.95
CA GLN A 381 -19.79 26.08 12.10
C GLN A 381 -19.60 24.59 12.36
N HIS A 382 -20.67 23.78 12.25
CA HIS A 382 -20.58 22.34 12.40
C HIS A 382 -19.71 21.69 11.31
N ALA A 383 -19.91 22.08 10.04
CA ALA A 383 -19.08 21.61 8.92
C ALA A 383 -17.61 22.00 9.13
N MET A 384 -17.32 23.21 9.57
CA MET A 384 -15.97 23.68 9.85
C MET A 384 -15.31 22.93 11.03
N ALA A 385 -16.07 22.55 12.05
CA ALA A 385 -15.59 21.67 13.12
C ALA A 385 -15.20 20.29 12.59
N GLN A 386 -16.00 19.72 11.70
CA GLN A 386 -15.68 18.45 11.03
C GLN A 386 -14.42 18.58 10.16
N VAL A 387 -14.26 19.67 9.40
CA VAL A 387 -13.04 19.94 8.63
C VAL A 387 -11.81 19.92 9.54
N ARG A 388 -11.83 20.64 10.67
CA ARG A 388 -10.71 20.71 11.61
C ARG A 388 -10.39 19.35 12.21
N ALA A 389 -11.39 18.58 12.64
CA ALA A 389 -11.21 17.24 13.19
C ALA A 389 -10.58 16.27 12.16
N CYS A 390 -11.09 16.25 10.93
CA CYS A 390 -10.55 15.43 9.86
C CYS A 390 -9.11 15.83 9.49
N LEU A 391 -8.80 17.13 9.42
CA LEU A 391 -7.44 17.62 9.16
C LEU A 391 -6.48 17.24 10.28
N SER A 392 -6.89 17.36 11.56
CA SER A 392 -6.09 16.96 12.72
C SER A 392 -5.68 15.49 12.63
N VAL A 393 -6.66 14.60 12.37
CA VAL A 393 -6.45 13.16 12.20
C VAL A 393 -5.56 12.86 11.00
N SER A 394 -5.85 13.45 9.85
CA SER A 394 -5.06 13.25 8.63
C SER A 394 -3.60 13.67 8.84
N ARG A 395 -3.38 14.87 9.40
CA ARG A 395 -2.04 15.38 9.71
C ARG A 395 -1.26 14.46 10.65
N ARG A 396 -1.92 13.96 11.70
CA ARG A 396 -1.30 13.04 12.65
C ARG A 396 -0.84 11.75 11.97
N ILE A 397 -1.74 11.09 11.24
CA ILE A 397 -1.46 9.78 10.63
C ILE A 397 -0.43 9.93 9.50
N LEU A 398 -0.66 10.84 8.56
CA LEU A 398 0.23 11.00 7.42
C LEU A 398 1.55 11.67 7.79
N GLY A 399 1.54 12.53 8.81
CA GLY A 399 2.77 13.11 9.38
C GLY A 399 3.66 12.07 10.06
N LEU A 400 3.05 11.10 10.76
CA LEU A 400 3.75 9.97 11.37
C LEU A 400 4.32 9.04 10.29
N TYR A 401 3.52 8.71 9.29
CA TYR A 401 3.98 7.92 8.13
C TYR A 401 5.06 8.67 7.35
N GLY A 402 4.94 10.00 7.26
CA GLY A 402 5.92 10.91 6.69
C GLY A 402 5.85 11.00 5.15
N PRO A 403 6.72 11.83 4.54
CA PRO A 403 6.70 12.08 3.11
C PRO A 403 7.11 10.85 2.32
N GLU A 404 6.38 10.59 1.24
CA GLU A 404 6.65 9.50 0.30
C GLU A 404 6.41 9.93 -1.15
N GLY A 405 6.85 9.09 -2.08
CA GLY A 405 6.45 9.15 -3.49
C GLY A 405 6.85 10.46 -4.19
N ASP A 406 5.91 10.96 -4.95
CA ASP A 406 6.07 12.21 -5.71
C ASP A 406 5.90 13.44 -4.81
N GLY A 407 6.53 14.54 -5.18
CA GLY A 407 6.36 15.80 -4.46
C GLY A 407 4.94 16.38 -4.57
N GLY A 408 4.56 17.26 -3.63
CA GLY A 408 3.25 17.90 -3.61
C GLY A 408 2.10 17.02 -3.10
N GLY A 409 2.40 15.95 -2.38
CA GLY A 409 1.42 15.00 -1.86
C GLY A 409 0.54 15.52 -0.70
N PRO A 410 -0.17 14.62 -0.01
CA PRO A 410 -1.22 14.95 0.95
C PRO A 410 -0.77 15.84 2.11
N LEU A 411 0.50 15.80 2.51
CA LEU A 411 1.02 16.69 3.55
C LEU A 411 1.04 18.17 3.09
N ALA A 412 1.28 18.42 1.80
CA ALA A 412 1.18 19.77 1.23
C ALA A 412 -0.29 20.21 1.12
N GLU A 413 -1.19 19.30 0.71
CA GLU A 413 -2.64 19.57 0.66
C GLU A 413 -3.20 19.91 2.05
N ILE A 414 -2.84 19.14 3.08
CA ILE A 414 -3.22 19.41 4.47
C ILE A 414 -2.77 20.81 4.89
N THR A 415 -1.53 21.19 4.53
CA THR A 415 -1.00 22.50 4.88
C THR A 415 -1.78 23.62 4.21
N THR A 416 -2.09 23.47 2.92
CA THR A 416 -2.88 24.44 2.14
C THR A 416 -4.30 24.58 2.70
N LEU A 417 -5.00 23.46 2.94
CA LEU A 417 -6.36 23.48 3.45
C LEU A 417 -6.41 24.07 4.87
N GLN A 418 -5.42 23.79 5.72
CA GLN A 418 -5.32 24.38 7.05
C GLN A 418 -5.20 25.92 6.98
N GLN A 419 -4.38 26.44 6.07
CA GLN A 419 -4.24 27.89 5.88
C GLN A 419 -5.57 28.54 5.46
N LEU A 420 -6.35 27.86 4.59
CA LEU A 420 -7.68 28.35 4.19
C LEU A 420 -8.66 28.35 5.38
N VAL A 421 -8.66 27.28 6.18
CA VAL A 421 -9.51 27.14 7.38
C VAL A 421 -9.19 28.20 8.42
N ASP A 422 -7.91 28.54 8.59
CA ASP A 422 -7.46 29.54 9.56
C ASP A 422 -7.79 30.99 9.13
N GLN A 423 -7.98 31.23 7.82
CA GLN A 423 -8.41 32.54 7.28
C GLN A 423 -9.92 32.78 7.43
N GLU A 424 -10.71 31.72 7.55
CA GLU A 424 -12.19 31.80 7.69
C GLU A 424 -12.67 31.81 9.15
N GLY A 425 -11.78 31.54 10.11
CA GLY A 425 -12.05 31.50 11.55
C GLY A 425 -11.57 32.69 12.27
#